data_b50c61568850c4b78e00764381c91760
#
_entry.id   b50c61568850c4b78e00764381c91760
#
_cell.length_a   1.000
_cell.length_b   1.000
_cell.length_c   1.000
_cell.angle_alpha   90.00
_cell.angle_beta   90.00
_cell.angle_gamma   90.00
#
_symmetry.space_group_name_H-M   'P 1'
#
loop_
_entity.id
_entity.type
_entity.pdbx_description
1 polymer ?
#
loop_
_entity_poly.entity_id
_entity_poly.type
_entity_poly.pdbx_seq_one_letter_code
_entity_poly.pdbx_strand_id
1 'polypeptide(L)'
;MQNLSESSSEGGREILVQHLLVKEDDQKLLLELQKRAAEGEDLSDLAVEYSICPSKEEGGMLGWVTKGQMVPEFEEAAFSAPLNKVVRCKTKFGWHLLQVLSEREALVLEHIQPSEFHQKMQDPSFFEEAQLIDVREPEEVAIASLPGFKVLPLRQFGNWGPEITTKFDPQKETYVLCHHGMRSLQVAQWLHTQGFRRVFNITGGIHQYALKADPSVPTY
;
A
#
# COMPACT_ATOMS: atom_id res chain seq x y z
N MET A 1 13.13 33.75 -7.83
CA MET A 1 13.55 32.35 -7.77
C MET A 1 12.89 31.75 -6.52
N GLN A 2 11.72 31.18 -6.67
CA GLN A 2 11.01 30.48 -5.60
C GLN A 2 10.96 29.01 -6.01
N ASN A 3 11.56 28.17 -5.19
CA ASN A 3 11.55 26.72 -5.36
C ASN A 3 10.11 26.20 -5.31
N LEU A 4 9.67 25.67 -6.44
CA LEU A 4 8.52 24.77 -6.48
C LEU A 4 8.96 23.49 -5.78
N SER A 5 8.42 23.25 -4.60
CA SER A 5 8.54 21.97 -3.91
C SER A 5 7.79 20.93 -4.73
N GLU A 6 8.53 20.06 -5.39
CA GLU A 6 8.04 18.81 -5.91
C GLU A 6 7.48 18.00 -4.73
N SER A 7 6.16 17.97 -4.59
CA SER A 7 5.51 16.94 -3.81
C SER A 7 5.47 15.66 -4.65
N SER A 8 6.60 14.98 -4.74
CA SER A 8 6.61 13.58 -5.14
C SER A 8 5.77 12.83 -4.11
N SER A 9 4.63 12.29 -4.51
CA SER A 9 3.90 11.27 -3.78
C SER A 9 4.83 10.04 -3.71
N GLU A 10 5.72 10.00 -2.73
CA GLU A 10 6.51 8.81 -2.43
C GLU A 10 5.51 7.73 -2.01
N GLY A 11 5.17 6.84 -2.92
CA GLY A 11 4.54 5.58 -2.59
C GLY A 11 5.37 4.95 -1.47
N GLY A 12 4.76 4.74 -0.30
CA GLY A 12 5.48 4.24 0.86
C GLY A 12 6.17 2.92 0.52
N ARG A 13 7.30 2.65 1.17
CA ARG A 13 8.02 1.37 1.05
C ARG A 13 7.51 0.41 2.11
N GLU A 14 7.20 -0.83 1.73
CA GLU A 14 6.97 -1.96 2.62
C GLU A 14 8.19 -2.87 2.64
N ILE A 15 8.53 -3.40 3.80
CA ILE A 15 9.60 -4.36 3.98
C ILE A 15 9.07 -5.63 4.64
N LEU A 16 9.52 -6.79 4.18
CA LEU A 16 9.23 -8.08 4.80
C LEU A 16 10.29 -8.34 5.86
N VAL A 17 9.87 -8.35 7.13
CA VAL A 17 10.78 -8.39 8.27
C VAL A 17 10.63 -9.65 9.09
N GLN A 18 11.75 -10.19 9.49
CA GLN A 18 11.90 -11.27 10.47
C GLN A 18 12.77 -10.78 11.61
N HIS A 19 12.47 -11.19 12.86
CA HIS A 19 13.27 -10.80 14.00
C HIS A 19 13.26 -11.84 15.13
N LEU A 20 14.21 -11.72 16.04
CA LEU A 20 14.17 -12.29 17.39
C LEU A 20 14.39 -11.19 18.43
N LEU A 21 13.84 -11.39 19.61
CA LEU A 21 13.94 -10.48 20.75
C LEU A 21 14.52 -11.22 21.93
N VAL A 22 15.56 -10.66 22.55
CA VAL A 22 16.10 -11.11 23.85
C VAL A 22 15.99 -10.00 24.89
N LYS A 23 16.08 -10.38 26.18
CA LYS A 23 15.99 -9.40 27.26
C LYS A 23 17.14 -8.39 27.19
N GLU A 24 16.92 -7.21 27.79
CA GLU A 24 17.89 -6.12 27.79
C GLU A 24 19.22 -6.49 28.47
N ASP A 25 19.17 -7.30 29.52
CA ASP A 25 20.33 -7.78 30.27
C ASP A 25 21.07 -8.99 29.63
N ASP A 26 20.49 -9.58 28.57
CA ASP A 26 21.00 -10.75 27.86
C ASP A 26 21.88 -10.40 26.67
N GLN A 27 22.68 -9.36 26.78
CA GLN A 27 23.54 -8.88 25.69
C GLN A 27 24.56 -9.95 25.25
N LYS A 28 24.98 -10.83 26.15
CA LYS A 28 25.90 -11.93 25.82
C LYS A 28 25.23 -12.91 24.85
N LEU A 29 24.01 -13.30 25.14
CA LEU A 29 23.20 -14.16 24.24
C LEU A 29 22.99 -13.49 22.88
N LEU A 30 22.64 -12.19 22.87
CA LEU A 30 22.47 -11.44 21.62
C LEU A 30 23.70 -11.54 20.72
N LEU A 31 24.90 -11.32 21.26
CA LEU A 31 26.14 -11.36 20.49
C LEU A 31 26.47 -12.76 19.99
N GLU A 32 26.17 -13.80 20.77
CA GLU A 32 26.31 -15.18 20.37
C GLU A 32 25.35 -15.50 19.19
N LEU A 33 24.07 -15.15 19.30
CA LEU A 33 23.09 -15.37 18.24
C LEU A 33 23.40 -14.58 16.96
N GLN A 34 23.89 -13.35 17.11
CA GLN A 34 24.35 -12.55 15.97
C GLN A 34 25.52 -13.22 15.24
N LYS A 35 26.44 -13.82 15.95
CA LYS A 35 27.56 -14.56 15.38
C LYS A 35 27.05 -15.81 14.64
N ARG A 36 26.21 -16.61 15.26
CA ARG A 36 25.61 -17.81 14.64
C ARG A 36 24.88 -17.47 13.33
N ALA A 37 24.05 -16.42 13.33
CA ALA A 37 23.38 -15.93 12.13
C ALA A 37 24.39 -15.46 11.05
N ALA A 38 25.48 -14.80 11.44
CA ALA A 38 26.54 -14.38 10.51
C ALA A 38 27.30 -15.57 9.91
N GLU A 39 27.39 -16.69 10.63
CA GLU A 39 28.00 -17.96 10.20
C GLU A 39 27.04 -18.79 9.31
N GLY A 40 25.80 -18.32 9.09
CA GLY A 40 24.84 -18.91 8.14
C GLY A 40 23.71 -19.71 8.79
N GLU A 41 23.56 -19.65 10.11
CA GLU A 41 22.41 -20.24 10.79
C GLU A 41 21.15 -19.43 10.51
N ASP A 42 20.02 -20.10 10.28
CA ASP A 42 18.77 -19.45 9.93
C ASP A 42 18.22 -18.65 11.11
N LEU A 43 17.89 -17.38 10.88
CA LEU A 43 17.31 -16.50 11.89
C LEU A 43 15.95 -17.02 12.40
N SER A 44 15.20 -17.75 11.59
CA SER A 44 13.91 -18.33 12.00
C SER A 44 14.10 -19.41 13.06
N ASP A 45 15.11 -20.27 12.91
CA ASP A 45 15.40 -21.33 13.87
C ASP A 45 15.86 -20.73 15.21
N LEU A 46 16.73 -19.70 15.12
CA LEU A 46 17.16 -18.94 16.29
C LEU A 46 15.99 -18.22 16.98
N ALA A 47 15.04 -17.69 16.21
CA ALA A 47 13.86 -17.02 16.77
C ALA A 47 12.94 -18.01 17.50
N VAL A 48 12.68 -19.19 16.94
CA VAL A 48 11.87 -20.25 17.59
C VAL A 48 12.48 -20.65 18.92
N GLU A 49 13.81 -20.81 18.99
CA GLU A 49 14.49 -21.32 20.16
C GLU A 49 14.70 -20.24 21.24
N TYR A 50 15.12 -19.04 20.87
CA TYR A 50 15.63 -18.04 21.82
C TYR A 50 14.75 -16.79 21.99
N SER A 51 13.83 -16.50 21.03
CA SER A 51 13.06 -15.27 21.10
C SER A 51 12.04 -15.28 22.23
N ILE A 52 11.94 -14.16 22.94
CA ILE A 52 10.87 -13.92 23.92
C ILE A 52 9.64 -13.24 23.29
N CYS A 53 9.71 -12.85 22.00
CA CYS A 53 8.58 -12.30 21.28
C CYS A 53 7.60 -13.40 20.88
N PRO A 54 6.25 -13.16 20.95
CA PRO A 54 5.25 -14.12 20.47
C PRO A 54 5.42 -14.53 19.00
N SER A 55 6.01 -13.68 18.17
CA SER A 55 6.30 -13.99 16.74
C SER A 55 7.24 -15.21 16.56
N LYS A 56 7.87 -15.68 17.61
CA LYS A 56 8.71 -16.90 17.57
C LYS A 56 7.94 -18.12 17.05
N GLU A 57 6.63 -18.22 17.32
CA GLU A 57 5.79 -19.32 16.85
C GLU A 57 5.72 -19.40 15.31
N GLU A 58 6.03 -18.28 14.64
CA GLU A 58 6.12 -18.17 13.19
C GLU A 58 7.57 -17.87 12.74
N GLY A 59 8.57 -18.38 13.47
CA GLY A 59 9.99 -18.17 13.15
C GLY A 59 10.43 -16.70 13.21
N GLY A 60 9.77 -15.88 14.03
CA GLY A 60 10.08 -14.46 14.16
C GLY A 60 9.53 -13.57 13.03
N MET A 61 8.67 -14.11 12.15
CA MET A 61 8.09 -13.32 11.07
C MET A 61 7.13 -12.26 11.57
N LEU A 62 7.34 -11.01 11.11
CA LEU A 62 6.46 -9.88 11.34
C LEU A 62 5.57 -9.58 10.11
N GLY A 63 5.87 -10.22 8.97
CA GLY A 63 5.19 -9.94 7.71
C GLY A 63 5.66 -8.64 7.05
N TRP A 64 4.83 -8.11 6.17
CA TRP A 64 5.07 -6.84 5.50
C TRP A 64 4.77 -5.67 6.42
N VAL A 65 5.73 -4.78 6.59
CA VAL A 65 5.70 -3.64 7.52
C VAL A 65 5.89 -2.34 6.76
N THR A 66 5.04 -1.35 7.05
CA THR A 66 5.17 0.03 6.59
C THR A 66 5.69 0.93 7.71
N LYS A 67 6.21 2.11 7.35
CA LYS A 67 6.59 3.13 8.34
C LYS A 67 5.39 3.53 9.21
N GLY A 68 5.64 3.75 10.48
CA GLY A 68 4.63 4.12 11.49
C GLY A 68 3.98 2.91 12.20
N GLN A 69 4.29 1.68 11.83
CA GLN A 69 3.72 0.48 12.45
C GLN A 69 4.56 -0.07 13.62
N MET A 70 5.85 0.26 13.65
CA MET A 70 6.79 -0.25 14.66
C MET A 70 7.28 0.87 15.59
N VAL A 71 7.90 0.48 16.69
CA VAL A 71 8.58 1.47 17.55
C VAL A 71 9.72 2.13 16.80
N PRO A 72 9.99 3.43 17.01
CA PRO A 72 10.91 4.22 16.18
C PRO A 72 12.29 3.60 16.00
N GLU A 73 12.86 3.06 17.07
CA GLU A 73 14.22 2.49 17.04
C GLU A 73 14.28 1.21 16.20
N PHE A 74 13.23 0.39 16.23
CA PHE A 74 13.13 -0.80 15.39
C PHE A 74 12.89 -0.41 13.92
N GLU A 75 12.00 0.55 13.70
CA GLU A 75 11.68 1.05 12.37
C GLU A 75 12.91 1.65 11.67
N GLU A 76 13.66 2.52 12.35
CA GLU A 76 14.89 3.11 11.81
C GLU A 76 15.90 2.03 11.42
N ALA A 77 16.10 1.04 12.29
CA ALA A 77 17.01 -0.08 12.02
C ALA A 77 16.56 -0.93 10.84
N ALA A 78 15.26 -1.28 10.78
CA ALA A 78 14.69 -2.13 9.74
C ALA A 78 14.70 -1.45 8.37
N PHE A 79 14.26 -0.18 8.29
CA PHE A 79 14.20 0.56 7.02
C PHE A 79 15.56 1.02 6.49
N SER A 80 16.62 1.00 7.33
CA SER A 80 18.01 1.25 6.91
C SER A 80 18.83 -0.03 6.68
N ALA A 81 18.31 -1.19 7.06
CA ALA A 81 19.02 -2.46 6.94
C ALA A 81 19.20 -2.87 5.47
N PRO A 82 20.39 -3.37 5.09
CA PRO A 82 20.57 -4.02 3.79
C PRO A 82 19.75 -5.33 3.72
N LEU A 83 19.21 -5.66 2.54
CA LEU A 83 18.48 -6.90 2.34
C LEU A 83 19.32 -8.13 2.71
N ASN A 84 18.68 -9.07 3.37
CA ASN A 84 19.24 -10.35 3.78
C ASN A 84 20.47 -10.23 4.72
N LYS A 85 20.60 -9.10 5.42
CA LYS A 85 21.62 -8.92 6.46
C LYS A 85 20.97 -8.81 7.83
N VAL A 86 21.54 -9.55 8.79
CA VAL A 86 21.11 -9.47 10.19
C VAL A 86 21.73 -8.23 10.81
N VAL A 87 20.87 -7.34 11.31
CA VAL A 87 21.25 -6.14 12.05
C VAL A 87 20.66 -6.19 13.46
N ARG A 88 21.23 -5.42 14.37
CA ARG A 88 20.75 -5.32 15.75
C ARG A 88 20.21 -3.94 16.04
N CYS A 89 19.19 -3.87 16.87
CA CYS A 89 18.73 -2.62 17.48
C CYS A 89 18.27 -2.86 18.92
N LYS A 90 18.21 -1.77 19.69
CA LYS A 90 17.69 -1.78 21.05
C LYS A 90 16.39 -0.98 21.08
N THR A 91 15.38 -1.55 21.72
CA THR A 91 14.10 -0.89 21.96
C THR A 91 13.76 -0.96 23.45
N LYS A 92 12.62 -0.38 23.85
CA LYS A 92 12.10 -0.53 25.21
C LYS A 92 11.76 -1.98 25.62
N PHE A 93 11.68 -2.89 24.66
CA PHE A 93 11.36 -4.31 24.89
C PHE A 93 12.59 -5.18 25.13
N GLY A 94 13.78 -4.69 24.75
CA GLY A 94 15.05 -5.41 24.81
C GLY A 94 15.87 -5.25 23.53
N TRP A 95 16.75 -6.24 23.28
CA TRP A 95 17.58 -6.27 22.09
C TRP A 95 16.96 -7.13 21.00
N HIS A 96 16.97 -6.61 19.79
CA HIS A 96 16.52 -7.31 18.61
C HIS A 96 17.68 -7.66 17.67
N LEU A 97 17.62 -8.85 17.09
CA LEU A 97 18.23 -9.14 15.80
C LEU A 97 17.12 -9.16 14.76
N LEU A 98 17.26 -8.40 13.69
CA LEU A 98 16.28 -8.34 12.63
C LEU A 98 16.94 -8.53 11.26
N GLN A 99 16.17 -9.04 10.33
CA GLN A 99 16.55 -9.22 8.93
C GLN A 99 15.42 -8.78 8.02
N VAL A 100 15.74 -7.95 7.04
CA VAL A 100 14.80 -7.60 5.96
C VAL A 100 15.00 -8.59 4.81
N LEU A 101 13.99 -9.39 4.54
CA LEU A 101 14.04 -10.45 3.55
C LEU A 101 13.70 -9.96 2.14
N SER A 102 12.82 -8.96 2.04
CA SER A 102 12.36 -8.39 0.78
C SER A 102 11.83 -6.97 0.99
N GLU A 103 11.72 -6.23 -0.08
CA GLU A 103 11.07 -4.91 -0.10
C GLU A 103 10.17 -4.75 -1.32
N ARG A 104 9.16 -3.92 -1.20
CA ARG A 104 8.24 -3.58 -2.28
C ARG A 104 7.66 -2.18 -2.06
N GLU A 105 7.04 -1.61 -3.09
CA GLU A 105 6.22 -0.42 -2.90
C GLU A 105 5.00 -0.77 -2.04
N ALA A 106 4.67 0.10 -1.09
CA ALA A 106 3.49 -0.04 -0.25
C ALA A 106 2.21 0.07 -1.09
N LEU A 107 1.16 -0.61 -0.64
CA LEU A 107 -0.18 -0.40 -1.19
C LEU A 107 -0.67 0.99 -0.81
N VAL A 108 -1.04 1.79 -1.81
CA VAL A 108 -1.53 3.16 -1.61
C VAL A 108 -3.01 3.20 -1.97
N LEU A 109 -3.86 3.40 -0.96
CA LEU A 109 -5.26 3.78 -1.14
C LEU A 109 -5.41 5.23 -0.76
N GLU A 110 -5.58 6.09 -1.75
CA GLU A 110 -5.72 7.51 -1.55
C GLU A 110 -7.13 7.99 -1.91
N HIS A 111 -7.49 9.13 -1.32
CA HIS A 111 -8.70 9.87 -1.66
C HIS A 111 -8.30 11.09 -2.47
N ILE A 112 -8.64 11.09 -3.77
CA ILE A 112 -8.39 12.24 -4.63
C ILE A 112 -9.60 13.17 -4.67
N GLN A 113 -9.35 14.48 -4.55
CA GLN A 113 -10.41 15.48 -4.65
C GLN A 113 -10.85 15.67 -6.11
N PRO A 114 -12.14 15.98 -6.37
CA PRO A 114 -12.65 16.19 -7.73
C PRO A 114 -11.86 17.20 -8.55
N SER A 115 -11.47 18.32 -7.94
CA SER A 115 -10.70 19.37 -8.60
C SER A 115 -9.28 18.92 -8.98
N GLU A 116 -8.64 18.16 -8.13
CA GLU A 116 -7.31 17.58 -8.39
C GLU A 116 -7.39 16.53 -9.50
N PHE A 117 -8.39 15.65 -9.44
CA PHE A 117 -8.64 14.68 -10.50
C PHE A 117 -8.93 15.35 -11.85
N HIS A 118 -9.73 16.42 -11.84
CA HIS A 118 -10.00 17.21 -13.03
C HIS A 118 -8.73 17.81 -13.66
N GLN A 119 -7.80 18.30 -12.83
CA GLN A 119 -6.52 18.82 -13.32
C GLN A 119 -5.67 17.72 -13.98
N LYS A 120 -5.63 16.52 -13.38
CA LYS A 120 -4.93 15.38 -14.00
C LYS A 120 -5.51 15.02 -15.37
N MET A 121 -6.82 15.07 -15.54
CA MET A 121 -7.49 14.80 -16.81
C MET A 121 -7.22 15.84 -17.92
N GLN A 122 -6.64 16.99 -17.60
CA GLN A 122 -6.21 17.97 -18.61
C GLN A 122 -4.91 17.56 -19.32
N ASP A 123 -4.14 16.63 -18.73
CA ASP A 123 -2.94 16.08 -19.35
C ASP A 123 -3.29 14.87 -20.23
N PRO A 124 -3.07 14.92 -21.55
CA PRO A 124 -3.34 13.78 -22.43
C PRO A 124 -2.58 12.50 -22.04
N SER A 125 -1.37 12.61 -21.49
CA SER A 125 -0.57 11.46 -21.05
C SER A 125 -1.21 10.70 -19.89
N PHE A 126 -2.02 11.37 -19.08
CA PHE A 126 -2.75 10.74 -17.97
C PHE A 126 -3.62 9.56 -18.41
N PHE A 127 -4.30 9.65 -19.54
CA PHE A 127 -5.15 8.56 -20.05
C PHE A 127 -4.35 7.35 -20.60
N GLU A 128 -3.07 7.53 -20.89
CA GLU A 128 -2.19 6.44 -21.33
C GLU A 128 -1.56 5.72 -20.13
N GLU A 129 -1.30 6.46 -19.05
CA GLU A 129 -0.63 5.97 -17.85
C GLU A 129 -1.59 5.42 -16.81
N ALA A 130 -2.75 6.06 -16.63
CA ALA A 130 -3.74 5.71 -15.62
C ALA A 130 -4.83 4.77 -16.13
N GLN A 131 -5.47 4.08 -15.22
CA GLN A 131 -6.64 3.23 -15.44
C GLN A 131 -7.85 3.83 -14.72
N LEU A 132 -8.95 4.01 -15.45
CA LEU A 132 -10.15 4.68 -14.95
C LEU A 132 -11.30 3.69 -14.93
N ILE A 133 -11.89 3.45 -13.75
CA ILE A 133 -12.96 2.48 -13.53
C ILE A 133 -14.19 3.18 -12.95
N ASP A 134 -15.32 3.08 -13.65
CA ASP A 134 -16.62 3.54 -13.16
C ASP A 134 -17.46 2.33 -12.74
N VAL A 135 -17.81 2.25 -11.46
CA VAL A 135 -18.56 1.12 -10.90
C VAL A 135 -20.06 1.38 -10.81
N ARG A 136 -20.54 2.44 -11.46
CA ARG A 136 -21.96 2.74 -11.56
C ARG A 136 -22.66 1.82 -12.56
N GLU A 137 -23.99 1.79 -12.44
CA GLU A 137 -24.80 1.04 -13.37
C GLU A 137 -24.95 1.80 -14.71
N PRO A 138 -25.21 1.11 -15.83
CA PRO A 138 -25.32 1.75 -17.14
C PRO A 138 -26.34 2.87 -17.21
N GLU A 139 -27.43 2.76 -16.44
CA GLU A 139 -28.49 3.78 -16.37
C GLU A 139 -27.97 5.08 -15.74
N GLU A 140 -27.10 4.98 -14.75
CA GLU A 140 -26.45 6.13 -14.10
C GLU A 140 -25.43 6.78 -15.05
N VAL A 141 -24.66 5.96 -15.75
CA VAL A 141 -23.63 6.43 -16.71
C VAL A 141 -24.28 7.14 -17.91
N ALA A 142 -25.47 6.71 -18.33
CA ALA A 142 -26.24 7.36 -19.41
C ALA A 142 -26.70 8.79 -19.06
N ILE A 143 -26.85 9.11 -17.76
CA ILE A 143 -27.23 10.46 -17.31
C ILE A 143 -26.00 11.38 -17.32
N ALA A 144 -24.89 10.91 -16.79
CA ALA A 144 -23.64 11.66 -16.68
C ALA A 144 -22.44 10.71 -16.75
N SER A 145 -21.42 11.06 -17.52
CA SER A 145 -20.20 10.26 -17.66
C SER A 145 -18.98 11.14 -17.79
N LEU A 146 -17.82 10.57 -17.47
CA LEU A 146 -16.52 11.21 -17.68
C LEU A 146 -15.74 10.43 -18.76
N PRO A 147 -14.89 11.09 -19.55
CA PRO A 147 -14.12 10.44 -20.60
C PRO A 147 -13.10 9.46 -20.02
N GLY A 148 -12.78 8.43 -20.79
CA GLY A 148 -11.70 7.47 -20.46
C GLY A 148 -12.08 6.38 -19.47
N PHE A 149 -13.22 6.45 -18.80
CA PHE A 149 -13.65 5.44 -17.84
C PHE A 149 -14.15 4.16 -18.50
N LYS A 150 -13.69 3.01 -18.00
CA LYS A 150 -14.27 1.70 -18.27
C LYS A 150 -15.37 1.43 -17.25
N VAL A 151 -16.57 1.16 -17.75
CA VAL A 151 -17.74 0.89 -16.90
C VAL A 151 -17.72 -0.57 -16.49
N LEU A 152 -17.64 -0.80 -15.18
CA LEU A 152 -17.70 -2.11 -14.53
C LEU A 152 -18.83 -2.10 -13.50
N PRO A 153 -20.09 -2.35 -13.93
CA PRO A 153 -21.25 -2.22 -13.08
C PRO A 153 -21.15 -3.11 -11.84
N LEU A 154 -21.37 -2.55 -10.65
CA LEU A 154 -21.18 -3.29 -9.40
C LEU A 154 -22.14 -4.48 -9.28
N ARG A 155 -23.36 -4.39 -9.84
CA ARG A 155 -24.29 -5.53 -9.92
C ARG A 155 -23.76 -6.70 -10.73
N GLN A 156 -22.77 -6.47 -11.60
CA GLN A 156 -22.12 -7.49 -12.42
C GLN A 156 -20.75 -7.89 -11.88
N PHE A 157 -20.47 -7.62 -10.61
CA PHE A 157 -19.18 -7.92 -9.97
C PHE A 157 -18.74 -9.37 -10.18
N GLY A 158 -19.66 -10.33 -10.10
CA GLY A 158 -19.37 -11.76 -10.33
C GLY A 158 -18.81 -12.07 -11.70
N ASN A 159 -19.09 -11.22 -12.71
CA ASN A 159 -18.61 -11.41 -14.08
C ASN A 159 -17.22 -10.80 -14.32
N TRP A 160 -17.00 -9.55 -13.84
CA TRP A 160 -15.75 -8.85 -14.12
C TRP A 160 -14.70 -8.96 -13.01
N GLY A 161 -15.12 -9.20 -11.77
CA GLY A 161 -14.20 -9.31 -10.63
C GLY A 161 -13.13 -10.38 -10.80
N PRO A 162 -13.46 -11.63 -11.16
CA PRO A 162 -12.47 -12.69 -11.36
C PRO A 162 -11.45 -12.41 -12.48
N GLU A 163 -11.79 -11.51 -13.41
CA GLU A 163 -10.93 -11.18 -14.55
C GLU A 163 -10.18 -9.83 -14.38
N ILE A 164 -10.27 -9.18 -13.22
CA ILE A 164 -9.78 -7.81 -13.04
C ILE A 164 -8.30 -7.68 -13.37
N THR A 165 -7.46 -8.60 -12.90
CA THR A 165 -6.00 -8.58 -13.11
C THR A 165 -5.59 -8.99 -14.53
N THR A 166 -6.49 -9.55 -15.33
CA THR A 166 -6.24 -9.83 -16.75
C THR A 166 -6.60 -8.64 -17.64
N LYS A 167 -7.51 -7.78 -17.17
CA LYS A 167 -8.01 -6.61 -17.92
C LYS A 167 -7.33 -5.31 -17.54
N PHE A 168 -6.79 -5.25 -16.33
CA PHE A 168 -6.15 -4.07 -15.77
C PHE A 168 -4.81 -4.46 -15.14
N ASP A 169 -3.83 -3.58 -15.29
CA ASP A 169 -2.48 -3.76 -14.75
C ASP A 169 -2.44 -3.33 -13.27
N PRO A 170 -2.16 -4.25 -12.32
CA PRO A 170 -2.06 -3.91 -10.91
C PRO A 170 -0.94 -2.92 -10.55
N GLN A 171 0.02 -2.66 -11.45
CA GLN A 171 1.12 -1.74 -11.21
C GLN A 171 0.80 -0.29 -11.63
N LYS A 172 -0.25 -0.08 -12.43
CA LYS A 172 -0.68 1.25 -12.87
C LYS A 172 -1.56 1.96 -11.83
N GLU A 173 -1.51 3.29 -11.82
CA GLU A 173 -2.48 4.09 -11.07
C GLU A 173 -3.90 3.79 -11.53
N THR A 174 -4.77 3.45 -10.58
CA THR A 174 -6.14 3.07 -10.86
C THR A 174 -7.12 3.97 -10.10
N TYR A 175 -7.92 4.73 -10.82
CA TYR A 175 -8.90 5.66 -10.29
C TYR A 175 -10.28 5.06 -10.35
N VAL A 176 -11.01 5.08 -9.23
CA VAL A 176 -12.31 4.44 -9.12
C VAL A 176 -13.39 5.50 -8.84
N LEU A 177 -14.43 5.50 -9.66
CA LEU A 177 -15.56 6.42 -9.62
C LEU A 177 -16.87 5.70 -9.31
N CYS A 178 -17.72 6.34 -8.53
CA CYS A 178 -19.14 6.02 -8.46
C CYS A 178 -19.98 7.31 -8.31
N HIS A 179 -21.25 7.21 -7.90
CA HIS A 179 -22.09 8.40 -7.74
C HIS A 179 -21.61 9.31 -6.59
N HIS A 180 -21.44 8.76 -5.36
CA HIS A 180 -21.10 9.53 -4.15
C HIS A 180 -19.77 9.12 -3.47
N GLY A 181 -18.95 8.28 -4.08
CA GLY A 181 -17.63 7.90 -3.55
C GLY A 181 -17.63 6.69 -2.61
N MET A 182 -18.78 6.13 -2.22
CA MET A 182 -18.86 5.00 -1.27
C MET A 182 -18.68 3.64 -1.96
N ARG A 183 -19.40 3.38 -3.06
CA ARG A 183 -19.23 2.15 -3.87
C ARG A 183 -17.81 2.03 -4.42
N SER A 184 -17.27 3.15 -4.91
CA SER A 184 -15.90 3.22 -5.44
C SER A 184 -14.85 2.97 -4.35
N LEU A 185 -15.08 3.43 -3.10
CA LEU A 185 -14.20 3.14 -1.98
C LEU A 185 -14.16 1.64 -1.68
N GLN A 186 -15.30 0.96 -1.64
CA GLN A 186 -15.37 -0.50 -1.42
C GLN A 186 -14.61 -1.25 -2.52
N VAL A 187 -14.79 -0.86 -3.79
CA VAL A 187 -14.08 -1.47 -4.91
C VAL A 187 -12.57 -1.16 -4.84
N ALA A 188 -12.18 0.06 -4.47
CA ALA A 188 -10.78 0.43 -4.31
C ALA A 188 -10.08 -0.40 -3.22
N GLN A 189 -10.75 -0.61 -2.08
CA GLN A 189 -10.26 -1.50 -1.02
C GLN A 189 -10.12 -2.95 -1.51
N TRP A 190 -11.11 -3.44 -2.25
CA TRP A 190 -11.04 -4.78 -2.82
C TRP A 190 -9.91 -4.90 -3.86
N LEU A 191 -9.70 -3.92 -4.73
CA LEU A 191 -8.60 -3.90 -5.70
C LEU A 191 -7.23 -4.06 -5.03
N HIS A 192 -7.03 -3.48 -3.84
CA HIS A 192 -5.83 -3.72 -3.05
C HIS A 192 -5.64 -5.20 -2.71
N THR A 193 -6.71 -5.90 -2.34
CA THR A 193 -6.63 -7.35 -2.06
C THR A 193 -6.28 -8.16 -3.30
N GLN A 194 -6.52 -7.61 -4.51
CA GLN A 194 -6.16 -8.19 -5.79
C GLN A 194 -4.75 -7.79 -6.27
N GLY A 195 -3.98 -7.07 -5.44
CA GLY A 195 -2.60 -6.70 -5.71
C GLY A 195 -2.40 -5.36 -6.44
N PHE A 196 -3.46 -4.57 -6.63
CA PHE A 196 -3.35 -3.22 -7.17
C PHE A 196 -2.62 -2.32 -6.18
N ARG A 197 -1.52 -1.70 -6.61
CA ARG A 197 -0.59 -0.98 -5.73
C ARG A 197 -1.01 0.45 -5.43
N ARG A 198 -1.54 1.15 -6.43
CA ARG A 198 -1.87 2.58 -6.36
C ARG A 198 -3.32 2.77 -6.80
N VAL A 199 -4.21 2.85 -5.82
CA VAL A 199 -5.65 2.97 -6.07
C VAL A 199 -6.18 4.25 -5.47
N PHE A 200 -6.91 5.02 -6.25
CA PHE A 200 -7.47 6.32 -5.90
C PHE A 200 -8.99 6.28 -5.92
N ASN A 201 -9.61 6.56 -4.79
CA ASN A 201 -11.05 6.78 -4.72
C ASN A 201 -11.37 8.25 -4.99
N ILE A 202 -12.19 8.55 -6.00
CA ILE A 202 -12.62 9.91 -6.29
C ILE A 202 -13.66 10.33 -5.26
N THR A 203 -13.26 11.27 -4.37
CA THR A 203 -14.04 11.70 -3.22
C THR A 203 -15.36 12.33 -3.64
N GLY A 204 -16.47 11.83 -3.07
CA GLY A 204 -17.80 12.31 -3.39
C GLY A 204 -18.31 11.93 -4.78
N GLY A 205 -17.51 11.17 -5.54
CA GLY A 205 -17.88 10.62 -6.84
C GLY A 205 -18.22 11.65 -7.90
N ILE A 206 -18.96 11.24 -8.93
CA ILE A 206 -19.34 12.13 -10.04
C ILE A 206 -20.23 13.28 -9.57
N HIS A 207 -21.01 13.09 -8.52
CA HIS A 207 -21.85 14.14 -7.96
C HIS A 207 -21.00 15.34 -7.46
N GLN A 208 -19.98 15.09 -6.64
CA GLN A 208 -19.09 16.16 -6.18
C GLN A 208 -18.19 16.68 -7.31
N TYR A 209 -17.84 15.84 -8.27
CA TYR A 209 -17.11 16.26 -9.46
C TYR A 209 -17.90 17.31 -10.25
N ALA A 210 -19.19 17.06 -10.53
CA ALA A 210 -20.07 18.01 -11.19
C ALA A 210 -20.19 19.35 -10.44
N LEU A 211 -20.25 19.31 -9.10
CA LEU A 211 -20.41 20.51 -8.28
C LEU A 211 -19.13 21.33 -8.13
N LYS A 212 -17.95 20.67 -8.08
CA LYS A 212 -16.70 21.33 -7.68
C LYS A 212 -15.66 21.47 -8.79
N ALA A 213 -15.72 20.62 -9.81
CA ALA A 213 -14.70 20.56 -10.83
C ALA A 213 -15.21 20.95 -12.22
N ASP A 214 -16.35 20.39 -12.64
CA ASP A 214 -16.92 20.66 -13.97
C ASP A 214 -18.45 20.73 -13.93
N PRO A 215 -19.03 21.95 -13.83
CA PRO A 215 -20.47 22.15 -13.79
C PRO A 215 -21.20 21.76 -15.10
N SER A 216 -20.49 21.45 -16.19
CA SER A 216 -21.10 20.94 -17.42
C SER A 216 -21.56 19.48 -17.29
N VAL A 217 -21.03 18.75 -16.29
CA VAL A 217 -21.46 17.38 -15.99
C VAL A 217 -22.79 17.41 -15.25
N PRO A 218 -23.84 16.72 -15.75
CA PRO A 218 -25.14 16.70 -15.09
C PRO A 218 -25.11 16.11 -13.68
N THR A 219 -25.86 16.70 -12.76
CA THR A 219 -26.14 16.10 -11.44
C THR A 219 -27.44 15.32 -11.47
N TYR A 220 -27.54 14.23 -10.67
CA TYR A 220 -28.75 13.40 -10.54
C TYR A 220 -28.85 12.78 -9.15
#